data_ba9d8e7fff447146e528fae93b2602a5
#
_entry.id   ba9d8e7fff447146e528fae93b2602a5
#
_cell.length_a   1.000
_cell.length_b   1.000
_cell.length_c   1.000
_cell.angle_alpha   90.00
_cell.angle_beta   90.00
_cell.angle_gamma   90.00
#
_symmetry.space_group_name_H-M   'P 1'
#
loop_
_entity.id
_entity.type
_entity.pdbx_description
1 polymer ?
#
loop_
_entity_poly.entity_id
_entity_poly.type
_entity_poly.pdbx_seq_one_letter_code
_entity_poly.pdbx_strand_id
1 'polypeptide(L)'
;TDSKGLTTWLKLNKKVQSQDVRKENPLQFKFRAKFFPEDVSEELIQEVTQRMFFLQVKEGLLSDEIYCPPETSVLLASYAVQAKYGDHNTDVHAKGCLANDRLLPQRVEDQHKMSKEQWEERIVNWWAEHKGMLREEAMMEYLKIAQDLEMYGVNYFEIKNKKGTDLWLGVDALGLNIYGKEDKL
;
A
#
# COMPACT_ATOMS: atom_id res chain seq x y z
N THR A 1 0.65 -6.38 -17.51
CA THR A 1 1.75 -7.36 -17.61
C THR A 1 2.11 -7.56 -19.06
N ASP A 2 3.38 -7.87 -19.34
CA ASP A 2 3.87 -8.26 -20.65
C ASP A 2 3.51 -9.73 -20.99
N SER A 3 3.93 -10.21 -22.17
CA SER A 3 3.69 -11.58 -22.61
C SER A 3 4.34 -12.66 -21.73
N LYS A 4 5.33 -12.27 -20.92
CA LYS A 4 6.05 -13.15 -19.98
C LYS A 4 5.44 -13.11 -18.56
N GLY A 5 4.39 -12.32 -18.35
CA GLY A 5 3.74 -12.17 -17.05
C GLY A 5 4.41 -11.14 -16.12
N LEU A 6 5.43 -10.41 -16.58
CA LEU A 6 6.10 -9.38 -15.80
C LEU A 6 5.30 -8.07 -15.83
N THR A 7 5.17 -7.43 -14.68
CA THR A 7 4.57 -6.09 -14.59
C THR A 7 5.58 -5.06 -15.04
N THR A 8 5.23 -4.29 -16.07
CA THR A 8 6.06 -3.26 -16.66
C THR A 8 5.28 -1.98 -16.89
N TRP A 9 5.99 -0.88 -17.08
CA TRP A 9 5.41 0.41 -17.40
C TRP A 9 5.27 0.57 -18.91
N LEU A 10 4.11 1.10 -19.35
CA LEU A 10 3.94 1.48 -20.74
C LEU A 10 4.90 2.64 -21.09
N LYS A 11 5.49 2.57 -22.25
CA LYS A 11 6.30 3.66 -22.80
C LYS A 11 5.40 4.72 -23.40
N LEU A 12 5.52 5.97 -22.93
CA LEU A 12 4.66 7.08 -23.36
C LEU A 12 4.89 7.51 -24.80
N ASN A 13 6.08 7.25 -25.35
CA ASN A 13 6.46 7.60 -26.72
C ASN A 13 6.13 6.52 -27.76
N LYS A 14 5.41 5.47 -27.40
CA LYS A 14 5.02 4.38 -28.28
C LYS A 14 3.51 4.13 -28.21
N LYS A 15 2.93 3.75 -29.33
CA LYS A 15 1.53 3.31 -29.37
C LYS A 15 1.34 2.10 -28.45
N VAL A 16 0.26 2.08 -27.65
CA VAL A 16 -0.04 0.99 -26.70
C VAL A 16 -0.08 -0.37 -27.42
N GLN A 17 -0.73 -0.44 -28.59
CA GLN A 17 -0.87 -1.69 -29.36
C GLN A 17 0.46 -2.22 -29.94
N SER A 18 1.51 -1.38 -30.01
CA SER A 18 2.83 -1.78 -30.49
C SER A 18 3.77 -2.27 -29.39
N GLN A 19 3.33 -2.22 -28.14
CA GLN A 19 4.09 -2.65 -27.00
C GLN A 19 3.73 -4.10 -26.63
N ASP A 20 4.66 -4.79 -25.99
CA ASP A 20 4.41 -6.15 -25.51
C ASP A 20 3.48 -6.08 -24.29
N VAL A 21 2.20 -6.30 -24.55
CA VAL A 21 1.15 -6.34 -23.51
C VAL A 21 0.43 -7.69 -23.61
N ARG A 22 0.10 -8.25 -22.45
CA ARG A 22 -0.66 -9.49 -22.38
C ARG A 22 -2.02 -9.28 -23.06
N LYS A 23 -2.35 -10.15 -24.00
CA LYS A 23 -3.63 -10.11 -24.70
C LYS A 23 -4.73 -10.64 -23.76
N GLU A 24 -5.54 -9.74 -23.28
CA GLU A 24 -6.71 -10.03 -22.44
C GLU A 24 -7.96 -9.38 -23.06
N ASN A 25 -9.12 -9.94 -22.79
CA ASN A 25 -10.39 -9.37 -23.25
C ASN A 25 -11.31 -9.15 -22.04
N PRO A 26 -11.60 -7.88 -21.64
CA PRO A 26 -11.06 -6.65 -22.19
C PRO A 26 -9.60 -6.39 -21.81
N LEU A 27 -8.87 -5.63 -22.65
CA LEU A 27 -7.51 -5.19 -22.33
C LEU A 27 -7.55 -4.17 -21.17
N GLN A 28 -6.83 -4.45 -20.10
CA GLN A 28 -6.84 -3.64 -18.89
C GLN A 28 -5.46 -3.07 -18.56
N PHE A 29 -5.44 -1.82 -18.12
CA PHE A 29 -4.27 -1.14 -17.61
C PHE A 29 -4.58 -0.56 -16.23
N LYS A 30 -3.63 -0.64 -15.31
CA LYS A 30 -3.73 0.01 -14.01
C LYS A 30 -2.98 1.33 -14.06
N PHE A 31 -3.67 2.42 -13.71
CA PHE A 31 -3.00 3.69 -13.45
C PHE A 31 -2.32 3.64 -12.08
N ARG A 32 -1.02 3.95 -12.05
CA ARG A 32 -0.21 3.96 -10.83
C ARG A 32 0.77 5.12 -10.87
N ALA A 33 1.02 5.73 -9.71
CA ALA A 33 2.16 6.62 -9.53
C ALA A 33 3.45 5.81 -9.59
N LYS A 34 4.40 6.26 -10.38
CA LYS A 34 5.73 5.63 -10.53
C LYS A 34 6.74 6.22 -9.56
N PHE A 35 6.65 7.52 -9.33
CA PHE A 35 7.52 8.26 -8.44
C PHE A 35 6.73 8.68 -7.20
N PHE A 36 7.32 8.48 -6.04
CA PHE A 36 6.71 8.78 -4.76
C PHE A 36 7.37 10.02 -4.15
N PRO A 37 6.59 10.90 -3.51
CA PRO A 37 7.12 12.06 -2.83
C PRO A 37 8.00 11.64 -1.64
N GLU A 38 9.02 12.42 -1.33
CA GLU A 38 9.80 12.24 -0.11
C GLU A 38 9.01 12.71 1.11
N ASP A 39 8.29 13.83 0.99
CA ASP A 39 7.36 14.31 2.01
C ASP A 39 5.96 14.51 1.41
N VAL A 40 5.04 13.63 1.81
CA VAL A 40 3.65 13.67 1.34
C VAL A 40 2.93 14.96 1.72
N SER A 41 3.29 15.59 2.85
CA SER A 41 2.65 16.80 3.33
C SER A 41 3.04 18.03 2.51
N GLU A 42 4.25 18.06 1.99
CA GLU A 42 4.76 19.17 1.19
C GLU A 42 4.41 19.02 -0.29
N GLU A 43 4.41 17.80 -0.80
CA GLU A 43 4.31 17.56 -2.24
C GLU A 43 2.89 17.22 -2.73
N LEU A 44 2.06 16.58 -1.90
CA LEU A 44 0.70 16.20 -2.26
C LEU A 44 -0.30 17.32 -1.91
N ILE A 45 -0.46 18.28 -2.80
CA ILE A 45 -1.28 19.48 -2.57
C ILE A 45 -2.76 19.24 -2.92
N GLN A 46 -3.03 18.56 -4.03
CA GLN A 46 -4.40 18.34 -4.51
C GLN A 46 -5.05 17.14 -3.83
N GLU A 47 -6.28 17.29 -3.36
CA GLU A 47 -7.06 16.23 -2.70
C GLU A 47 -7.18 14.95 -3.56
N VAL A 48 -7.39 15.10 -4.86
CA VAL A 48 -7.46 13.96 -5.79
C VAL A 48 -6.15 13.19 -5.82
N THR A 49 -5.01 13.88 -5.78
CA THR A 49 -3.68 13.26 -5.75
C THR A 49 -3.45 12.56 -4.42
N GLN A 50 -3.78 13.19 -3.30
CA GLN A 50 -3.70 12.59 -1.96
C GLN A 50 -4.52 11.29 -1.90
N ARG A 51 -5.76 11.33 -2.40
CA ARG A 51 -6.64 10.15 -2.46
C ARG A 51 -6.06 9.04 -3.32
N MET A 52 -5.51 9.35 -4.49
CA MET A 52 -4.94 8.35 -5.39
C MET A 52 -3.70 7.68 -4.79
N PHE A 53 -2.82 8.46 -4.14
CA PHE A 53 -1.67 7.93 -3.41
C PHE A 53 -2.11 7.07 -2.22
N PHE A 54 -3.06 7.55 -1.43
CA PHE A 54 -3.62 6.77 -0.32
C PHE A 54 -4.14 5.41 -0.79
N LEU A 55 -4.91 5.36 -1.86
CA LEU A 55 -5.45 4.09 -2.39
C LEU A 55 -4.35 3.17 -2.89
N GLN A 56 -3.34 3.70 -3.58
CA GLN A 56 -2.22 2.92 -4.09
C GLN A 56 -1.34 2.36 -2.96
N VAL A 57 -0.98 3.18 -1.99
CA VAL A 57 -0.16 2.77 -0.84
C VAL A 57 -0.92 1.75 0.02
N LYS A 58 -2.22 1.99 0.26
CA LYS A 58 -3.08 1.04 0.98
C LYS A 58 -3.16 -0.31 0.28
N GLU A 59 -3.33 -0.33 -1.04
CA GLU A 59 -3.32 -1.59 -1.81
C GLU A 59 -1.97 -2.31 -1.68
N GLY A 60 -0.85 -1.59 -1.78
CA GLY A 60 0.49 -2.15 -1.62
C GLY A 60 0.74 -2.75 -0.24
N LEU A 61 0.23 -2.12 0.81
CA LEU A 61 0.30 -2.63 2.18
C LEU A 61 -0.55 -3.89 2.37
N LEU A 62 -1.80 -3.86 1.90
CA LEU A 62 -2.72 -4.99 2.04
C LEU A 62 -2.34 -6.21 1.18
N SER A 63 -1.60 -6.01 0.10
CA SER A 63 -1.08 -7.08 -0.78
C SER A 63 0.30 -7.59 -0.39
N ASP A 64 0.84 -7.14 0.75
CA ASP A 64 2.20 -7.48 1.23
C ASP A 64 3.33 -7.04 0.28
N GLU A 65 3.07 -6.15 -0.67
CA GLU A 65 4.11 -5.51 -1.51
C GLU A 65 4.97 -4.54 -0.70
N ILE A 66 4.37 -3.91 0.32
CA ILE A 66 5.04 -3.04 1.30
C ILE A 66 4.92 -3.71 2.67
N TYR A 67 6.06 -4.10 3.25
CA TYR A 67 6.07 -4.65 4.60
C TYR A 67 5.65 -3.61 5.63
N CYS A 68 4.78 -4.01 6.56
CA CYS A 68 4.35 -3.18 7.66
C CYS A 68 4.30 -4.01 8.95
N PRO A 69 4.91 -3.54 10.05
CA PRO A 69 4.79 -4.19 11.35
C PRO A 69 3.33 -4.27 11.81
N PRO A 70 2.95 -5.31 12.59
CA PRO A 70 1.56 -5.52 13.01
C PRO A 70 0.92 -4.33 13.71
N GLU A 71 1.63 -3.71 14.66
CA GLU A 71 1.11 -2.56 15.41
C GLU A 71 0.88 -1.35 14.49
N THR A 72 1.80 -1.10 13.57
CA THR A 72 1.66 -0.05 12.57
C THR A 72 0.52 -0.36 11.60
N SER A 73 0.33 -1.63 11.23
CA SER A 73 -0.79 -2.05 10.37
C SER A 73 -2.14 -1.79 11.01
N VAL A 74 -2.28 -2.02 12.32
CA VAL A 74 -3.50 -1.71 13.08
C VAL A 74 -3.77 -0.21 13.11
N LEU A 75 -2.75 0.60 13.37
CA LEU A 75 -2.86 2.06 13.36
C LEU A 75 -3.26 2.58 11.97
N LEU A 76 -2.61 2.11 10.92
CA LEU A 76 -2.95 2.47 9.54
C LEU A 76 -4.38 2.05 9.18
N ALA A 77 -4.82 0.86 9.60
CA ALA A 77 -6.19 0.40 9.40
C ALA A 77 -7.21 1.34 10.07
N SER A 78 -6.92 1.86 11.26
CA SER A 78 -7.80 2.79 11.96
C SER A 78 -7.98 4.12 11.21
N TYR A 79 -6.92 4.66 10.61
CA TYR A 79 -7.02 5.84 9.73
C TYR A 79 -7.79 5.53 8.44
N ALA A 80 -7.60 4.35 7.85
CA ALA A 80 -8.35 3.94 6.68
C ALA A 80 -9.86 3.81 6.98
N VAL A 81 -10.22 3.31 8.16
CA VAL A 81 -11.59 3.22 8.64
C VAL A 81 -12.17 4.61 8.90
N GLN A 82 -11.44 5.51 9.54
CA GLN A 82 -11.84 6.91 9.73
C GLN A 82 -12.10 7.60 8.38
N ALA A 83 -11.21 7.40 7.41
CA ALA A 83 -11.39 7.96 6.07
C ALA A 83 -12.61 7.40 5.33
N LYS A 84 -13.00 6.15 5.60
CA LYS A 84 -14.14 5.49 4.94
C LYS A 84 -15.48 5.80 5.61
N TYR A 85 -15.53 5.72 6.93
CA TYR A 85 -16.77 5.75 7.70
C TYR A 85 -16.98 7.04 8.51
N GLY A 86 -15.93 7.87 8.66
CA GLY A 86 -15.94 9.01 9.57
C GLY A 86 -15.80 8.58 11.03
N ASP A 87 -16.34 9.36 11.94
CA ASP A 87 -16.22 9.14 13.39
C ASP A 87 -16.85 7.82 13.84
N HIS A 88 -16.14 7.12 14.72
CA HIS A 88 -16.69 5.96 15.38
C HIS A 88 -17.90 6.37 16.25
N ASN A 89 -19.01 5.67 16.07
CA ASN A 89 -20.24 5.84 16.87
C ASN A 89 -20.73 4.46 17.31
N THR A 90 -20.76 4.23 18.61
CA THR A 90 -21.17 2.95 19.21
C THR A 90 -22.61 2.56 18.89
N ASP A 91 -23.49 3.54 18.63
CA ASP A 91 -24.91 3.29 18.32
C ASP A 91 -25.10 2.79 16.87
N VAL A 92 -24.16 3.12 15.99
CA VAL A 92 -24.19 2.77 14.56
C VAL A 92 -23.22 1.64 14.23
N HIS A 93 -22.03 1.66 14.82
CA HIS A 93 -20.95 0.74 14.56
C HIS A 93 -20.87 -0.35 15.62
N ALA A 94 -21.76 -1.34 15.52
CA ALA A 94 -21.74 -2.51 16.41
C ALA A 94 -20.52 -3.40 16.14
N LYS A 95 -20.23 -4.31 17.08
CA LYS A 95 -19.20 -5.35 16.88
C LYS A 95 -19.45 -6.12 15.58
N GLY A 96 -18.40 -6.33 14.79
CA GLY A 96 -18.49 -6.97 13.48
C GLY A 96 -18.79 -6.02 12.32
N CYS A 97 -18.92 -4.71 12.56
CA CYS A 97 -19.19 -3.73 11.49
C CYS A 97 -18.06 -3.67 10.43
N LEU A 98 -16.86 -4.05 10.81
CA LEU A 98 -15.69 -4.08 9.92
C LEU A 98 -15.40 -5.47 9.33
N ALA A 99 -16.23 -6.48 9.61
CA ALA A 99 -15.98 -7.88 9.23
C ALA A 99 -15.82 -8.11 7.71
N ASN A 100 -16.44 -7.26 6.89
CA ASN A 100 -16.37 -7.35 5.43
C ASN A 100 -15.28 -6.46 4.82
N ASP A 101 -14.56 -5.70 5.64
CA ASP A 101 -13.48 -4.84 5.18
C ASP A 101 -12.15 -5.59 5.24
N ARG A 102 -11.36 -5.46 4.18
CA ARG A 102 -9.98 -5.87 4.19
C ARG A 102 -9.15 -4.75 4.80
N LEU A 103 -8.67 -4.95 6.02
CA LEU A 103 -8.02 -3.91 6.82
C LEU A 103 -6.56 -4.19 7.12
N LEU A 104 -6.17 -5.46 7.22
CA LEU A 104 -4.84 -5.90 7.57
C LEU A 104 -4.21 -6.74 6.45
N PRO A 105 -2.88 -6.70 6.29
CA PRO A 105 -2.17 -7.63 5.43
C PRO A 105 -2.41 -9.07 5.86
N GLN A 106 -2.56 -9.99 4.91
CA GLN A 106 -2.81 -11.40 5.19
C GLN A 106 -1.72 -12.01 6.08
N ARG A 107 -0.47 -11.62 5.85
CA ARG A 107 0.68 -12.07 6.65
C ARG A 107 0.53 -11.70 8.14
N VAL A 108 0.02 -10.50 8.43
CA VAL A 108 -0.19 -10.07 9.83
C VAL A 108 -1.22 -10.96 10.51
N GLU A 109 -2.31 -11.28 9.82
CA GLU A 109 -3.35 -12.18 10.33
C GLU A 109 -2.81 -13.61 10.54
N ASP A 110 -2.01 -14.11 9.60
CA ASP A 110 -1.47 -15.47 9.62
C ASP A 110 -0.38 -15.68 10.68
N GLN A 111 0.46 -14.66 10.92
CA GLN A 111 1.58 -14.73 11.87
C GLN A 111 1.15 -14.60 13.34
N HIS A 112 -0.04 -14.08 13.59
CA HIS A 112 -0.54 -13.84 14.94
C HIS A 112 -1.79 -14.66 15.20
N LYS A 113 -1.79 -15.41 16.33
CA LYS A 113 -2.93 -16.22 16.79
C LYS A 113 -4.03 -15.35 17.41
N MET A 114 -4.55 -14.41 16.64
CA MET A 114 -5.66 -13.55 17.05
C MET A 114 -6.87 -13.79 16.16
N SER A 115 -8.05 -13.74 16.74
CA SER A 115 -9.29 -13.82 15.96
C SER A 115 -9.54 -12.49 15.22
N LYS A 116 -10.40 -12.55 14.20
CA LYS A 116 -10.81 -11.34 13.46
C LYS A 116 -11.47 -10.30 14.39
N GLU A 117 -12.21 -10.77 15.39
CA GLU A 117 -12.86 -9.93 16.38
C GLU A 117 -11.83 -9.20 17.27
N GLN A 118 -10.75 -9.88 17.64
CA GLN A 118 -9.67 -9.26 18.41
C GLN A 118 -8.91 -8.22 17.61
N TRP A 119 -8.67 -8.46 16.32
CA TRP A 119 -8.09 -7.46 15.42
C TRP A 119 -9.01 -6.26 15.25
N GLU A 120 -10.30 -6.51 15.03
CA GLU A 120 -11.31 -5.44 14.91
C GLU A 120 -11.35 -4.58 16.17
N GLU A 121 -11.34 -5.17 17.36
CA GLU A 121 -11.35 -4.44 18.62
C GLU A 121 -10.14 -3.50 18.75
N ARG A 122 -8.95 -3.97 18.37
CA ARG A 122 -7.75 -3.12 18.36
C ARG A 122 -7.87 -1.95 17.39
N ILE A 123 -8.40 -2.20 16.19
CA ILE A 123 -8.62 -1.16 15.19
C ILE A 123 -9.65 -0.14 15.69
N VAL A 124 -10.75 -0.60 16.27
CA VAL A 124 -11.84 0.25 16.80
C VAL A 124 -11.33 1.14 17.93
N ASN A 125 -10.48 0.62 18.82
CA ASN A 125 -9.89 1.41 19.89
C ASN A 125 -9.11 2.62 19.33
N TRP A 126 -8.27 2.42 18.32
CA TRP A 126 -7.58 3.51 17.64
C TRP A 126 -8.54 4.41 16.85
N TRP A 127 -9.51 3.82 16.17
CA TRP A 127 -10.51 4.59 15.43
C TRP A 127 -11.27 5.58 16.30
N ALA A 128 -11.64 5.18 17.50
CA ALA A 128 -12.34 6.05 18.46
C ALA A 128 -11.51 7.30 18.84
N GLU A 129 -10.17 7.18 18.86
CA GLU A 129 -9.26 8.30 19.15
C GLU A 129 -9.21 9.34 18.02
N HIS A 130 -9.62 8.97 16.79
CA HIS A 130 -9.61 9.86 15.63
C HIS A 130 -10.85 10.72 15.49
N LYS A 131 -11.70 10.78 16.52
CA LYS A 131 -12.96 11.54 16.49
C LYS A 131 -12.75 13.00 16.08
N GLY A 132 -13.54 13.46 15.11
CA GLY A 132 -13.47 14.81 14.54
C GLY A 132 -12.49 14.96 13.39
N MET A 133 -11.71 13.92 13.08
CA MET A 133 -10.78 13.95 11.96
C MET A 133 -11.52 13.84 10.63
N LEU A 134 -11.25 14.76 9.72
CA LEU A 134 -11.83 14.73 8.39
C LEU A 134 -11.23 13.60 7.54
N ARG A 135 -11.95 13.26 6.47
CA ARG A 135 -11.55 12.20 5.55
C ARG A 135 -10.15 12.41 4.97
N GLU A 136 -9.89 13.60 4.50
CA GLU A 136 -8.62 13.99 3.87
C GLU A 136 -7.49 14.02 4.90
N GLU A 137 -7.76 14.46 6.10
CA GLU A 137 -6.81 14.44 7.22
C GLU A 137 -6.42 13.00 7.58
N ALA A 138 -7.40 12.09 7.67
CA ALA A 138 -7.13 10.68 7.95
C ALA A 138 -6.29 10.02 6.85
N MET A 139 -6.56 10.34 5.58
CA MET A 139 -5.74 9.86 4.45
C MET A 139 -4.30 10.37 4.53
N MET A 140 -4.10 11.63 4.89
CA MET A 140 -2.78 12.22 5.04
C MET A 140 -2.01 11.66 6.22
N GLU A 141 -2.66 11.46 7.37
CA GLU A 141 -2.02 10.80 8.51
C GLU A 141 -1.59 9.36 8.18
N TYR A 142 -2.43 8.63 7.43
CA TYR A 142 -2.07 7.32 6.89
C TYR A 142 -0.79 7.39 6.05
N LEU A 143 -0.72 8.34 5.10
CA LEU A 143 0.42 8.49 4.21
C LEU A 143 1.69 8.94 4.94
N LYS A 144 1.59 9.83 5.93
CA LYS A 144 2.72 10.25 6.77
C LYS A 144 3.38 9.08 7.50
N ILE A 145 2.58 8.16 8.00
CA ILE A 145 3.10 6.95 8.65
C ILE A 145 3.67 5.99 7.62
N ALA A 146 2.96 5.78 6.51
CA ALA A 146 3.37 4.84 5.48
C ALA A 146 4.67 5.25 4.77
N GLN A 147 4.94 6.56 4.61
CA GLN A 147 6.18 7.04 3.97
C GLN A 147 7.45 6.68 4.74
N ASP A 148 7.34 6.42 6.05
CA ASP A 148 8.47 5.99 6.88
C ASP A 148 8.73 4.48 6.83
N LEU A 149 7.88 3.72 6.14
CA LEU A 149 8.08 2.29 5.94
C LEU A 149 9.23 2.03 4.95
N GLU A 150 10.06 1.05 5.27
CA GLU A 150 11.30 0.77 4.54
C GLU A 150 11.09 0.48 3.05
N MET A 151 9.98 -0.20 2.69
CA MET A 151 9.67 -0.54 1.30
C MET A 151 8.80 0.49 0.57
N TYR A 152 8.41 1.57 1.25
CA TYR A 152 7.62 2.62 0.63
C TYR A 152 8.37 3.29 -0.53
N GLY A 153 7.71 3.41 -1.68
CA GLY A 153 8.25 4.09 -2.86
C GLY A 153 9.42 3.37 -3.55
N VAL A 154 9.77 2.16 -3.11
CA VAL A 154 10.84 1.37 -3.70
C VAL A 154 10.30 0.49 -4.82
N ASN A 155 10.91 0.58 -6.01
CA ASN A 155 10.66 -0.34 -7.10
C ASN A 155 11.71 -1.46 -7.05
N TYR A 156 11.25 -2.70 -6.89
CA TYR A 156 12.12 -3.88 -6.82
C TYR A 156 12.19 -4.61 -8.15
N PHE A 157 13.41 -5.00 -8.53
CA PHE A 157 13.69 -5.78 -9.74
C PHE A 157 14.54 -6.99 -9.39
N GLU A 158 14.15 -8.17 -9.88
CA GLU A 158 15.00 -9.35 -9.82
C GLU A 158 16.19 -9.20 -10.75
N ILE A 159 17.39 -9.37 -10.23
CA ILE A 159 18.63 -9.30 -10.97
C ILE A 159 19.52 -10.49 -10.65
N LYS A 160 20.55 -10.72 -11.46
CA LYS A 160 21.62 -11.70 -11.20
C LYS A 160 22.97 -11.02 -11.25
N ASN A 161 23.84 -11.40 -10.33
CA ASN A 161 25.23 -10.99 -10.39
C ASN A 161 26.01 -11.80 -11.47
N LYS A 162 27.27 -11.43 -11.68
CA LYS A 162 28.16 -12.14 -12.65
C LYS A 162 28.36 -13.62 -12.35
N LYS A 163 28.14 -14.04 -11.09
CA LYS A 163 28.24 -15.43 -10.63
C LYS A 163 26.92 -16.21 -10.76
N GLY A 164 25.85 -15.55 -11.25
CA GLY A 164 24.52 -16.14 -11.40
C GLY A 164 23.67 -16.17 -10.12
N THR A 165 24.11 -15.50 -9.04
CA THR A 165 23.35 -15.40 -7.81
C THR A 165 22.17 -14.46 -7.98
N ASP A 166 20.98 -14.89 -7.57
CA ASP A 166 19.76 -14.08 -7.58
C ASP A 166 19.80 -13.01 -6.48
N LEU A 167 19.50 -11.77 -6.87
CA LEU A 167 19.49 -10.59 -6.01
C LEU A 167 18.27 -9.74 -6.31
N TRP A 168 17.98 -8.79 -5.43
CA TRP A 168 17.01 -7.73 -5.67
C TRP A 168 17.71 -6.38 -5.85
N LEU A 169 17.32 -5.64 -6.88
CA LEU A 169 17.66 -4.23 -7.05
C LEU A 169 16.46 -3.41 -6.61
N GLY A 170 16.64 -2.59 -5.56
CA GLY A 170 15.67 -1.58 -5.14
C GLY A 170 16.03 -0.23 -5.72
N VAL A 171 15.06 0.44 -6.32
CA VAL A 171 15.20 1.79 -6.90
C VAL A 171 14.18 2.70 -6.22
N ASP A 172 14.65 3.74 -5.59
CA ASP A 172 13.82 4.76 -4.93
C ASP A 172 14.34 6.19 -5.23
N ALA A 173 13.74 7.19 -4.59
CA ALA A 173 14.13 8.59 -4.74
C ALA A 173 15.54 8.88 -4.20
N LEU A 174 16.04 8.07 -3.25
CA LEU A 174 17.34 8.25 -2.61
C LEU A 174 18.48 7.55 -3.37
N GLY A 175 18.15 6.60 -4.24
CA GLY A 175 19.16 5.91 -5.05
C GLY A 175 18.87 4.44 -5.36
N LEU A 176 19.93 3.67 -5.42
CA LEU A 176 19.92 2.25 -5.77
C LEU A 176 20.45 1.41 -4.60
N ASN A 177 19.68 0.41 -4.23
CA ASN A 177 20.07 -0.55 -3.20
C ASN A 177 20.06 -1.97 -3.77
N ILE A 178 21.00 -2.80 -3.33
CA ILE A 178 21.07 -4.22 -3.71
C ILE A 178 20.84 -5.04 -2.45
N TYR A 179 19.91 -5.98 -2.55
CA TYR A 179 19.54 -6.89 -1.46
C TYR A 179 19.83 -8.33 -1.86
N GLY A 180 20.24 -9.15 -0.89
CA GLY A 180 20.22 -10.59 -1.04
C GLY A 180 18.81 -11.10 -1.32
N LYS A 181 18.69 -12.32 -1.85
CA LYS A 181 17.38 -12.90 -2.17
C LYS A 181 16.47 -13.00 -0.93
N GLU A 182 17.08 -13.24 0.23
CA GLU A 182 16.43 -13.43 1.52
C GLU A 182 16.28 -12.11 2.32
N ASP A 183 16.96 -11.04 1.88
CA ASP A 183 17.01 -9.76 2.61
C ASP A 183 15.93 -8.76 2.15
N LYS A 184 15.15 -9.10 1.14
CA LYS A 184 13.95 -8.35 0.78
C LYS A 184 12.88 -8.70 1.81
N LEU A 185 12.48 -7.70 2.58
CA LEU A 185 11.44 -7.79 3.61
C LEU A 185 10.09 -8.22 3.01
#